data_4a926510a38f0c79a707f1ffdd426e55
#
_entry.id   4a926510a38f0c79a707f1ffdd426e55
#
_cell.length_a   1.000
_cell.length_b   1.000
_cell.length_c   1.000
_cell.angle_alpha   90.00
_cell.angle_beta   90.00
_cell.angle_gamma   90.00
#
_symmetry.space_group_name_H-M   'P 1'
#
loop_
_entity.id
_entity.type
_entity.pdbx_description
1 polymer ?
#
loop_
_entity_poly.entity_id
_entity_poly.type
_entity_poly.pdbx_seq_one_letter_code
_entity_poly.pdbx_strand_id
1 'polypeptide(L)'
;MKALPRIPGYELLTCLGGGAITTVYSARACDTDFPCAVKVLRPDWDDQPVAVKLLQREARACLGVQHPHLVRVLESHVMTPPHFLVMEYLAGESLRRRMRRDYSMPQATALWIARQTAEALAALHRIGFIHGDVKPENIRLVDIGKAILLDLGFAHRPGENAPFLEKGYVLGTVNYLAPELCGQEPKDDERADIFSLGMTLFELLTGQLPFPAGTPLETMQRHRTEDPTLLTDHLPAAPATLTELVDSMLARDPNDRPTANKLVHELIGSEIASLGQRRAA
;
A
#
# COMPACT_ATOMS: atom_id res chain seq x y z
N MET A 1 16.91 25.18 8.89
CA MET A 1 16.70 23.73 8.76
C MET A 1 16.56 23.15 10.17
N LYS A 2 15.50 22.37 10.48
CA LYS A 2 15.47 21.64 11.75
C LYS A 2 16.60 20.61 11.72
N ALA A 3 17.35 20.51 12.84
CA ALA A 3 18.40 19.48 12.98
C ALA A 3 17.77 18.07 12.83
N LEU A 4 18.48 17.18 12.16
CA LEU A 4 18.07 15.79 12.06
C LEU A 4 18.12 15.13 13.44
N PRO A 5 17.17 14.24 13.78
CA PRO A 5 17.22 13.50 15.03
C PRO A 5 18.50 12.64 15.10
N ARG A 6 19.02 12.44 16.30
CA ARG A 6 20.15 11.55 16.53
C ARG A 6 19.63 10.12 16.73
N ILE A 7 20.07 9.21 15.88
CA ILE A 7 19.71 7.78 15.95
C ILE A 7 20.96 6.98 16.26
N PRO A 8 21.01 6.20 17.35
CA PRO A 8 22.17 5.40 17.70
C PRO A 8 22.54 4.44 16.57
N GLY A 9 23.80 4.43 16.17
CA GLY A 9 24.34 3.54 15.13
C GLY A 9 24.08 3.97 13.68
N TYR A 10 23.35 5.09 13.44
CA TYR A 10 22.95 5.51 12.09
C TYR A 10 23.16 7.02 11.87
N GLU A 11 23.77 7.35 10.74
CA GLU A 11 23.86 8.73 10.24
C GLU A 11 22.68 9.00 9.29
N LEU A 12 21.76 9.86 9.71
CA LEU A 12 20.63 10.29 8.88
C LEU A 12 21.11 11.31 7.84
N LEU A 13 20.73 11.13 6.57
CA LEU A 13 21.16 11.98 5.45
C LEU A 13 20.06 12.91 4.96
N THR A 14 18.99 12.35 4.35
CA THR A 14 17.88 13.15 3.78
C THR A 14 16.54 12.60 4.20
N CYS A 15 15.56 13.49 4.38
CA CYS A 15 14.18 13.08 4.59
C CYS A 15 13.60 12.53 3.27
N LEU A 16 13.15 11.28 3.30
CA LEU A 16 12.53 10.60 2.16
C LEU A 16 11.01 10.82 2.14
N GLY A 17 10.41 11.10 3.30
CA GLY A 17 8.98 11.29 3.48
C GLY A 17 8.57 11.07 4.93
N GLY A 18 7.28 11.13 5.19
CA GLY A 18 6.74 10.86 6.53
C GLY A 18 5.25 11.09 6.60
N GLY A 19 4.66 10.55 7.64
CA GLY A 19 3.25 10.73 8.02
C GLY A 19 3.07 11.62 9.24
N ALA A 20 1.90 11.49 9.87
CA ALA A 20 1.56 12.25 11.06
C ALA A 20 2.48 11.94 12.25
N ILE A 21 2.83 10.66 12.45
CA ILE A 21 3.55 10.17 13.62
C ILE A 21 4.99 9.73 13.38
N THR A 22 5.36 9.42 12.14
CA THR A 22 6.71 8.95 11.77
C THR A 22 7.32 9.79 10.66
N THR A 23 8.65 9.75 10.56
CA THR A 23 9.41 10.31 9.44
C THR A 23 10.42 9.27 8.96
N VAL A 24 10.58 9.13 7.66
CA VAL A 24 11.54 8.21 7.03
C VAL A 24 12.72 9.00 6.48
N TYR A 25 13.92 8.56 6.80
CA TYR A 25 15.17 9.16 6.34
C TYR A 25 15.98 8.14 5.55
N SER A 26 16.72 8.59 4.53
CA SER A 26 17.88 7.83 4.06
C SER A 26 18.98 7.95 5.10
N ALA A 27 19.72 6.88 5.30
CA ALA A 27 20.74 6.80 6.32
C ALA A 27 21.89 5.87 5.90
N ARG A 28 22.98 5.90 6.69
CA ARG A 28 24.07 4.95 6.64
C ARG A 28 24.32 4.36 8.02
N ALA A 29 24.60 3.08 8.08
CA ALA A 29 25.08 2.45 9.31
C ALA A 29 26.51 2.95 9.62
N CYS A 30 26.75 3.41 10.86
CA CYS A 30 28.01 4.07 11.22
C CYS A 30 29.23 3.14 11.21
N ASP A 31 29.01 1.83 11.38
CA ASP A 31 30.06 0.79 11.45
C ASP A 31 30.45 0.24 10.08
N THR A 32 29.49 0.13 9.16
CA THR A 32 29.66 -0.54 7.86
C THR A 32 29.50 0.37 6.66
N ASP A 33 29.08 1.62 6.87
CA ASP A 33 28.67 2.56 5.80
C ASP A 33 27.53 2.01 4.90
N PHE A 34 26.83 0.97 5.36
CA PHE A 34 25.76 0.33 4.60
C PHE A 34 24.56 1.27 4.43
N PRO A 35 24.07 1.48 3.20
CA PRO A 35 22.93 2.36 2.95
C PRO A 35 21.63 1.70 3.41
N CYS A 36 20.85 2.42 4.21
CA CYS A 36 19.57 1.98 4.74
C CYS A 36 18.53 3.11 4.75
N ALA A 37 17.28 2.79 5.05
CA ALA A 37 16.24 3.75 5.38
C ALA A 37 15.88 3.59 6.85
N VAL A 38 15.72 4.71 7.57
CA VAL A 38 15.34 4.69 8.98
C VAL A 38 14.01 5.39 9.15
N LYS A 39 12.99 4.65 9.59
CA LYS A 39 11.68 5.17 9.96
C LYS A 39 11.68 5.47 11.44
N VAL A 40 11.56 6.74 11.80
CA VAL A 40 11.68 7.23 13.17
C VAL A 40 10.34 7.73 13.65
N LEU A 41 9.95 7.37 14.87
CA LEU A 41 8.83 8.01 15.55
C LEU A 41 9.20 9.48 15.81
N ARG A 42 8.29 10.40 15.49
CA ARG A 42 8.56 11.83 15.70
C ARG A 42 8.65 12.13 17.21
N PRO A 43 9.54 13.04 17.63
CA PRO A 43 9.73 13.32 19.07
C PRO A 43 8.45 13.64 19.84
N ASP A 44 7.51 14.34 19.20
CA ASP A 44 6.21 14.70 19.80
C ASP A 44 5.31 13.47 20.09
N TRP A 45 5.67 12.30 19.54
CA TRP A 45 4.93 11.04 19.66
C TRP A 45 5.70 9.95 20.41
N ASP A 46 6.97 10.19 20.77
CA ASP A 46 7.85 9.19 21.37
C ASP A 46 7.35 8.73 22.75
N ASP A 47 6.64 9.61 23.49
CA ASP A 47 6.02 9.33 24.78
C ASP A 47 4.53 8.94 24.67
N GLN A 48 3.99 8.79 23.44
CA GLN A 48 2.58 8.45 23.23
C GLN A 48 2.41 6.93 23.06
N PRO A 49 1.78 6.23 24.04
CA PRO A 49 1.67 4.75 23.99
C PRO A 49 0.99 4.21 22.74
N VAL A 50 0.05 4.98 22.18
CA VAL A 50 -0.66 4.59 20.95
C VAL A 50 0.29 4.59 19.74
N ALA A 51 1.12 5.62 19.59
CA ALA A 51 2.06 5.74 18.47
C ALA A 51 3.15 4.65 18.57
N VAL A 52 3.67 4.40 19.78
CA VAL A 52 4.64 3.33 20.04
C VAL A 52 4.04 1.96 19.69
N LYS A 53 2.79 1.69 20.10
CA LYS A 53 2.09 0.43 19.77
C LYS A 53 1.90 0.25 18.26
N LEU A 54 1.60 1.31 17.52
CA LEU A 54 1.49 1.24 16.05
C LEU A 54 2.84 0.88 15.41
N LEU A 55 3.94 1.51 15.84
CA LEU A 55 5.27 1.18 15.33
C LEU A 55 5.71 -0.25 15.73
N GLN A 56 5.37 -0.70 16.94
CA GLN A 56 5.60 -2.08 17.38
C GLN A 56 4.80 -3.09 16.54
N ARG A 57 3.57 -2.75 16.14
CA ARG A 57 2.73 -3.57 15.28
C ARG A 57 3.33 -3.65 13.87
N GLU A 58 3.77 -2.53 13.32
CA GLU A 58 4.49 -2.48 12.06
C GLU A 58 5.74 -3.39 12.09
N ALA A 59 6.57 -3.25 13.12
CA ALA A 59 7.74 -4.10 13.32
C ALA A 59 7.39 -5.59 13.32
N ARG A 60 6.34 -5.98 14.03
CA ARG A 60 5.86 -7.38 14.13
C ARG A 60 5.40 -7.92 12.77
N ALA A 61 4.66 -7.11 11.99
CA ALA A 61 4.22 -7.49 10.65
C ALA A 61 5.41 -7.68 9.71
N CYS A 62 6.34 -6.72 9.69
CA CYS A 62 7.52 -6.75 8.84
C CYS A 62 8.47 -7.93 9.16
N LEU A 63 8.68 -8.22 10.45
CA LEU A 63 9.56 -9.32 10.88
C LEU A 63 8.92 -10.69 10.69
N GLY A 64 7.58 -10.74 10.60
CA GLY A 64 6.81 -11.97 10.41
C GLY A 64 6.81 -12.50 8.98
N VAL A 65 7.22 -11.68 8.00
CA VAL A 65 7.18 -12.04 6.58
C VAL A 65 8.38 -11.50 5.82
N GLN A 66 8.91 -12.33 4.93
CA GLN A 66 9.92 -11.91 3.94
C GLN A 66 9.41 -12.23 2.54
N HIS A 67 9.33 -11.22 1.69
CA HIS A 67 8.89 -11.38 0.32
C HIS A 67 9.62 -10.41 -0.62
N PRO A 68 9.98 -10.81 -1.85
CA PRO A 68 10.72 -9.95 -2.79
C PRO A 68 9.98 -8.66 -3.20
N HIS A 69 8.66 -8.60 -3.01
CA HIS A 69 7.82 -7.45 -3.31
C HIS A 69 7.27 -6.75 -2.05
N LEU A 70 7.84 -7.01 -0.90
CA LEU A 70 7.53 -6.34 0.36
C LEU A 70 8.80 -5.73 0.96
N VAL A 71 8.71 -4.51 1.51
CA VAL A 71 9.84 -3.84 2.14
C VAL A 71 10.43 -4.71 3.27
N ARG A 72 11.74 -4.85 3.27
CA ARG A 72 12.43 -5.62 4.30
C ARG A 72 12.86 -4.71 5.46
N VAL A 73 12.44 -5.06 6.67
CA VAL A 73 12.99 -4.49 7.90
C VAL A 73 14.25 -5.29 8.28
N LEU A 74 15.33 -4.55 8.52
CA LEU A 74 16.64 -5.08 8.87
C LEU A 74 16.80 -5.16 10.39
N GLU A 75 16.37 -4.09 11.09
CA GLU A 75 16.43 -3.98 12.55
C GLU A 75 15.20 -3.26 13.11
N SER A 76 14.88 -3.53 14.37
CA SER A 76 13.74 -2.96 15.07
C SER A 76 14.13 -2.48 16.46
N HIS A 77 14.02 -1.17 16.69
CA HIS A 77 14.31 -0.51 17.96
C HIS A 77 13.03 0.18 18.46
N VAL A 78 12.07 -0.63 18.94
CA VAL A 78 10.71 -0.16 19.29
C VAL A 78 10.36 -0.35 20.76
N MET A 79 11.33 -0.72 21.61
CA MET A 79 11.10 -0.98 23.02
C MET A 79 11.47 0.21 23.90
N THR A 80 12.42 1.03 23.48
CA THR A 80 12.92 2.21 24.21
C THR A 80 13.18 3.36 23.24
N PRO A 81 12.99 4.62 23.68
CA PRO A 81 13.30 5.80 22.86
C PRO A 81 14.81 5.90 22.51
N PRO A 82 15.13 6.45 21.34
CA PRO A 82 14.22 6.82 20.26
C PRO A 82 13.67 5.56 19.58
N HIS A 83 12.35 5.57 19.29
CA HIS A 83 11.71 4.41 18.62
C HIS A 83 11.88 4.51 17.11
N PHE A 84 12.48 3.49 16.49
CA PHE A 84 12.73 3.48 15.05
C PHE A 84 12.80 2.06 14.46
N LEU A 85 12.63 1.99 13.13
CA LEU A 85 12.86 0.80 12.32
C LEU A 85 13.94 1.09 11.30
N VAL A 86 14.84 0.13 11.08
CA VAL A 86 15.83 0.17 10.01
C VAL A 86 15.36 -0.75 8.89
N MET A 87 15.30 -0.21 7.69
CA MET A 87 14.80 -0.90 6.50
C MET A 87 15.84 -0.87 5.39
N GLU A 88 15.71 -1.77 4.43
CA GLU A 88 16.48 -1.68 3.20
C GLU A 88 16.25 -0.32 2.51
N TYR A 89 17.33 0.27 1.99
CA TYR A 89 17.22 1.46 1.16
C TYR A 89 16.87 1.05 -0.27
N LEU A 90 15.72 1.50 -0.73
CA LEU A 90 15.22 1.21 -2.07
C LEU A 90 15.44 2.42 -2.99
N ALA A 91 16.46 2.34 -3.83
CA ALA A 91 16.65 3.30 -4.91
C ALA A 91 15.48 3.23 -5.91
N GLY A 92 15.00 4.39 -6.40
CA GLY A 92 13.85 4.43 -7.31
C GLY A 92 12.84 5.50 -6.94
N GLU A 93 11.63 5.41 -7.46
CA GLU A 93 10.57 6.39 -7.24
C GLU A 93 9.27 5.72 -6.75
N SER A 94 8.40 6.48 -6.05
CA SER A 94 7.07 5.99 -5.74
C SER A 94 6.21 5.90 -7.00
N LEU A 95 5.28 4.95 -7.03
CA LEU A 95 4.33 4.80 -8.12
C LEU A 95 3.53 6.09 -8.33
N ARG A 96 3.15 6.80 -7.26
CA ARG A 96 2.47 8.10 -7.33
C ARG A 96 3.31 9.14 -8.11
N ARG A 97 4.62 9.19 -7.87
CA ARG A 97 5.52 10.11 -8.61
C ARG A 97 5.57 9.75 -10.09
N ARG A 98 5.63 8.47 -10.40
CA ARG A 98 5.59 7.95 -11.77
C ARG A 98 4.29 8.34 -12.47
N MET A 99 3.15 8.15 -11.84
CA MET A 99 1.83 8.48 -12.38
C MET A 99 1.66 9.98 -12.66
N ARG A 100 2.21 10.85 -11.80
CA ARG A 100 2.18 12.30 -12.05
C ARG A 100 2.94 12.71 -13.31
N ARG A 101 3.93 11.93 -13.72
CA ARG A 101 4.71 12.18 -14.92
C ARG A 101 4.06 11.58 -16.16
N ASP A 102 3.55 10.37 -16.05
CA ASP A 102 3.13 9.56 -17.19
C ASP A 102 1.60 9.49 -17.35
N TYR A 103 0.82 10.18 -16.49
CA TYR A 103 -0.65 10.25 -16.40
C TYR A 103 -1.33 8.89 -16.35
N SER A 104 -1.19 8.02 -17.36
CA SER A 104 -1.65 6.62 -17.38
C SER A 104 -0.51 5.70 -17.78
N MET A 105 -0.63 4.42 -17.44
CA MET A 105 0.40 3.45 -17.74
C MET A 105 -0.03 2.46 -18.82
N PRO A 106 0.90 1.97 -19.64
CA PRO A 106 0.61 0.86 -20.53
C PRO A 106 0.03 -0.32 -19.73
N GLN A 107 -1.03 -0.95 -20.25
CA GLN A 107 -1.75 -2.04 -19.59
C GLN A 107 -0.81 -3.12 -19.02
N ALA A 108 0.16 -3.57 -19.83
CA ALA A 108 1.11 -4.58 -19.39
C ALA A 108 1.94 -4.14 -18.16
N THR A 109 2.30 -2.85 -18.09
CA THR A 109 3.04 -2.30 -16.94
C THR A 109 2.14 -2.22 -15.70
N ALA A 110 0.88 -1.78 -15.87
CA ALA A 110 -0.08 -1.69 -14.78
C ALA A 110 -0.40 -3.08 -14.19
N LEU A 111 -0.65 -4.07 -15.04
CA LEU A 111 -0.88 -5.47 -14.64
C LEU A 111 0.32 -6.05 -13.90
N TRP A 112 1.52 -5.82 -14.43
CA TRP A 112 2.76 -6.27 -13.83
C TRP A 112 2.98 -5.68 -12.42
N ILE A 113 2.72 -4.37 -12.19
CA ILE A 113 2.79 -3.73 -10.87
C ILE A 113 1.72 -4.32 -9.95
N ALA A 114 0.48 -4.46 -10.42
CA ALA A 114 -0.62 -5.01 -9.64
C ALA A 114 -0.33 -6.45 -9.19
N ARG A 115 0.22 -7.30 -10.07
CA ARG A 115 0.58 -8.69 -9.73
C ARG A 115 1.63 -8.74 -8.63
N GLN A 116 2.73 -7.99 -8.74
CA GLN A 116 3.76 -8.00 -7.72
C GLN A 116 3.25 -7.47 -6.38
N THR A 117 2.36 -6.47 -6.40
CA THR A 117 1.69 -5.99 -5.20
C THR A 117 0.76 -7.06 -4.61
N ALA A 118 -0.01 -7.77 -5.45
CA ALA A 118 -0.86 -8.87 -5.00
C ALA A 118 -0.05 -10.04 -4.40
N GLU A 119 1.14 -10.34 -4.93
CA GLU A 119 2.06 -11.33 -4.36
C GLU A 119 2.54 -10.93 -2.96
N ALA A 120 2.85 -9.65 -2.75
CA ALA A 120 3.19 -9.11 -1.43
C ALA A 120 2.01 -9.22 -0.44
N LEU A 121 0.80 -8.87 -0.88
CA LEU A 121 -0.42 -9.01 -0.09
C LEU A 121 -0.70 -10.47 0.26
N ALA A 122 -0.58 -11.39 -0.69
CA ALA A 122 -0.75 -12.83 -0.43
C ALA A 122 0.22 -13.35 0.64
N ALA A 123 1.45 -12.83 0.67
CA ALA A 123 2.42 -13.17 1.71
C ALA A 123 2.01 -12.63 3.10
N LEU A 124 1.49 -11.41 3.18
CA LEU A 124 0.97 -10.80 4.42
C LEU A 124 -0.28 -11.53 4.92
N HIS A 125 -1.26 -11.77 4.05
CA HIS A 125 -2.52 -12.44 4.38
C HIS A 125 -2.28 -13.86 4.91
N ARG A 126 -1.30 -14.58 4.35
CA ARG A 126 -0.93 -15.93 4.81
C ARG A 126 -0.49 -15.98 6.27
N ILE A 127 0.09 -14.89 6.81
CA ILE A 127 0.47 -14.78 8.22
C ILE A 127 -0.59 -14.05 9.07
N GLY A 128 -1.78 -13.80 8.49
CA GLY A 128 -2.94 -13.20 9.14
C GLY A 128 -2.84 -11.70 9.34
N PHE A 129 -2.07 -10.97 8.51
CA PHE A 129 -2.02 -9.52 8.52
C PHE A 129 -2.72 -8.93 7.29
N ILE A 130 -3.49 -7.86 7.51
CA ILE A 130 -4.04 -6.96 6.52
C ILE A 130 -3.08 -5.78 6.40
N HIS A 131 -2.78 -5.30 5.18
CA HIS A 131 -1.91 -4.14 4.98
C HIS A 131 -2.57 -2.82 5.42
N GLY A 132 -3.82 -2.61 5.02
CA GLY A 132 -4.69 -1.51 5.44
C GLY A 132 -4.43 -0.14 4.80
N ASP A 133 -3.41 0.02 3.94
CA ASP A 133 -3.15 1.29 3.23
C ASP A 133 -2.47 1.07 1.87
N VAL A 134 -3.04 0.17 1.04
CA VAL A 134 -2.55 -0.07 -0.32
C VAL A 134 -2.92 1.11 -1.21
N LYS A 135 -1.89 1.78 -1.77
CA LYS A 135 -2.04 2.95 -2.65
C LYS A 135 -0.75 3.23 -3.42
N PRO A 136 -0.77 4.05 -4.48
CA PRO A 136 0.42 4.35 -5.28
C PRO A 136 1.57 4.99 -4.51
N GLU A 137 1.31 5.73 -3.43
CA GLU A 137 2.34 6.30 -2.55
C GLU A 137 3.17 5.23 -1.86
N ASN A 138 2.53 4.09 -1.53
CA ASN A 138 3.12 2.98 -0.79
C ASN A 138 3.66 1.86 -1.71
N ILE A 139 3.70 2.08 -3.02
CA ILE A 139 4.34 1.17 -3.98
C ILE A 139 5.57 1.87 -4.54
N ARG A 140 6.73 1.25 -4.42
CA ARG A 140 8.00 1.77 -4.94
C ARG A 140 8.45 0.98 -6.15
N LEU A 141 8.73 1.69 -7.22
CA LEU A 141 9.35 1.12 -8.41
C LEU A 141 10.86 1.22 -8.23
N VAL A 142 11.51 0.06 -8.10
CA VAL A 142 12.97 -0.07 -8.00
C VAL A 142 13.46 -0.80 -9.22
N ASP A 143 14.56 -0.34 -9.80
CA ASP A 143 15.20 -0.89 -10.98
C ASP A 143 14.28 -1.54 -12.04
N ILE A 144 14.84 -1.98 -13.13
CA ILE A 144 14.05 -2.55 -14.22
C ILE A 144 13.34 -3.80 -13.75
N GLY A 145 12.03 -3.69 -13.54
CA GLY A 145 11.21 -4.84 -13.34
C GLY A 145 10.89 -5.19 -11.88
N LYS A 146 10.82 -4.26 -10.93
CA LYS A 146 10.43 -4.58 -9.55
C LYS A 146 9.56 -3.50 -8.91
N ALA A 147 8.38 -3.90 -8.42
CA ALA A 147 7.53 -3.12 -7.55
C ALA A 147 7.61 -3.68 -6.13
N ILE A 148 7.77 -2.81 -5.14
CA ILE A 148 7.86 -3.17 -3.72
C ILE A 148 6.81 -2.41 -2.95
N LEU A 149 5.95 -3.14 -2.24
CA LEU A 149 4.96 -2.60 -1.33
C LEU A 149 5.66 -2.16 -0.05
N LEU A 150 5.41 -0.91 0.36
CA LEU A 150 6.01 -0.24 1.51
C LEU A 150 4.98 -0.04 2.62
N ASP A 151 5.45 0.46 3.75
CA ASP A 151 4.69 1.10 4.83
C ASP A 151 3.60 0.23 5.46
N LEU A 152 4.02 -0.68 6.32
CA LEU A 152 3.12 -1.50 7.15
C LEU A 152 2.63 -0.76 8.43
N GLY A 153 2.65 0.58 8.44
CA GLY A 153 2.21 1.39 9.59
C GLY A 153 0.74 1.21 9.96
N PHE A 154 -0.09 0.80 9.01
CA PHE A 154 -1.49 0.43 9.23
C PHE A 154 -1.74 -1.08 9.25
N ALA A 155 -0.68 -1.89 9.09
CA ALA A 155 -0.83 -3.34 9.08
C ALA A 155 -1.32 -3.85 10.43
N HIS A 156 -2.30 -4.74 10.40
CA HIS A 156 -2.97 -5.25 11.59
C HIS A 156 -3.56 -6.63 11.35
N ARG A 157 -3.85 -7.35 12.42
CA ARG A 157 -4.68 -8.56 12.37
C ARG A 157 -6.15 -8.18 12.51
N PRO A 158 -7.07 -8.98 11.97
CA PRO A 158 -8.50 -8.76 12.16
C PRO A 158 -8.86 -8.50 13.63
N GLY A 159 -9.62 -7.42 13.88
CA GLY A 159 -10.04 -6.98 15.20
C GLY A 159 -9.03 -6.11 15.97
N GLU A 160 -7.77 -6.04 15.59
CA GLU A 160 -6.78 -5.18 16.29
C GLU A 160 -7.08 -3.68 16.17
N ASN A 161 -7.86 -3.29 15.16
CA ASN A 161 -8.26 -1.90 14.94
C ASN A 161 -9.55 -1.50 15.67
N ALA A 162 -10.31 -2.43 16.24
CA ALA A 162 -11.58 -2.16 16.90
C ALA A 162 -11.53 -0.98 17.91
N PRO A 163 -10.49 -0.84 18.78
CA PRO A 163 -10.43 0.28 19.71
C PRO A 163 -10.26 1.66 19.05
N PHE A 164 -9.75 1.72 17.83
CA PHE A 164 -9.64 2.95 17.06
C PHE A 164 -10.94 3.26 16.33
N LEU A 165 -11.54 2.26 15.72
CA LEU A 165 -12.80 2.36 14.97
C LEU A 165 -13.96 2.77 15.89
N GLU A 166 -14.05 2.22 17.09
CA GLU A 166 -15.01 2.58 18.13
C GLU A 166 -14.91 4.07 18.55
N LYS A 167 -13.72 4.67 18.43
CA LYS A 167 -13.48 6.10 18.70
C LYS A 167 -13.73 6.98 17.46
N GLY A 168 -14.17 6.40 16.35
CA GLY A 168 -14.43 7.12 15.10
C GLY A 168 -13.18 7.46 14.28
N TYR A 169 -12.03 6.85 14.58
CA TYR A 169 -10.85 7.02 13.72
C TYR A 169 -11.02 6.24 12.42
N VAL A 170 -10.67 6.89 11.31
CA VAL A 170 -10.52 6.25 9.99
C VAL A 170 -9.04 5.90 9.83
N LEU A 171 -8.74 4.64 9.61
CA LEU A 171 -7.38 4.15 9.41
C LEU A 171 -7.14 3.85 7.93
N GLY A 172 -6.05 4.38 7.39
CA GLY A 172 -5.74 4.29 5.95
C GLY A 172 -6.06 5.58 5.18
N THR A 173 -6.05 5.46 3.87
CA THR A 173 -6.25 6.58 2.93
C THR A 173 -7.65 6.52 2.33
N VAL A 174 -8.51 7.49 2.64
CA VAL A 174 -9.94 7.49 2.31
C VAL A 174 -10.23 7.17 0.85
N ASN A 175 -9.46 7.72 -0.10
CA ASN A 175 -9.68 7.50 -1.54
C ASN A 175 -9.46 6.04 -2.00
N TYR A 176 -8.86 5.18 -1.18
CA TYR A 176 -8.60 3.77 -1.47
C TYR A 176 -9.29 2.83 -0.48
N LEU A 177 -10.03 3.42 0.50
CA LEU A 177 -10.64 2.68 1.60
C LEU A 177 -11.81 1.82 1.09
N ALA A 178 -11.83 0.56 1.48
CA ALA A 178 -12.88 -0.35 1.07
C ALA A 178 -14.25 0.00 1.69
N PRO A 179 -15.38 -0.26 0.99
CA PRO A 179 -16.73 0.10 1.43
C PRO A 179 -17.10 -0.37 2.84
N GLU A 180 -16.69 -1.58 3.21
CA GLU A 180 -16.95 -2.18 4.53
C GLU A 180 -16.23 -1.46 5.66
N LEU A 181 -15.16 -0.70 5.36
CA LEU A 181 -14.42 0.11 6.34
C LEU A 181 -14.96 1.54 6.45
N CYS A 182 -15.85 1.95 5.56
CA CYS A 182 -16.45 3.28 5.52
C CYS A 182 -17.70 3.43 6.38
N GLY A 183 -18.15 2.35 7.06
CA GLY A 183 -19.40 2.32 7.82
C GLY A 183 -19.24 2.67 9.31
N GLN A 184 -20.39 2.63 10.02
CA GLN A 184 -20.40 2.77 11.49
C GLN A 184 -19.93 1.50 12.20
N GLU A 185 -20.06 0.35 11.56
CA GLU A 185 -19.59 -0.96 12.01
C GLU A 185 -18.57 -1.51 11.01
N PRO A 186 -17.34 -0.98 11.00
CA PRO A 186 -16.32 -1.41 10.05
C PRO A 186 -15.96 -2.89 10.28
N LYS A 187 -15.84 -3.64 9.18
CA LYS A 187 -15.45 -5.04 9.21
C LYS A 187 -14.06 -5.22 8.66
N ASP A 188 -13.16 -5.71 9.49
CA ASP A 188 -11.81 -6.06 9.07
C ASP A 188 -11.82 -7.36 8.26
N ASP A 189 -11.52 -7.26 6.97
CA ASP A 189 -11.32 -8.39 6.06
C ASP A 189 -10.07 -8.12 5.19
N GLU A 190 -9.26 -9.14 4.95
CA GLU A 190 -8.08 -9.05 4.09
C GLU A 190 -8.41 -8.61 2.65
N ARG A 191 -9.64 -8.83 2.21
CA ARG A 191 -10.15 -8.40 0.89
C ARG A 191 -10.34 -6.89 0.78
N ALA A 192 -10.24 -6.13 1.88
CA ALA A 192 -10.11 -4.68 1.83
C ALA A 192 -8.86 -4.22 1.09
N ASP A 193 -7.74 -4.95 1.24
CA ASP A 193 -6.51 -4.69 0.47
C ASP A 193 -6.70 -4.94 -1.03
N ILE A 194 -7.54 -5.91 -1.40
CA ILE A 194 -7.86 -6.21 -2.81
C ILE A 194 -8.65 -5.07 -3.44
N PHE A 195 -9.64 -4.50 -2.71
CA PHE A 195 -10.35 -3.30 -3.17
C PHE A 195 -9.38 -2.13 -3.38
N SER A 196 -8.51 -1.85 -2.40
CA SER A 196 -7.51 -0.78 -2.48
C SER A 196 -6.54 -0.97 -3.65
N LEU A 197 -6.16 -2.22 -3.95
CA LEU A 197 -5.36 -2.56 -5.13
C LEU A 197 -6.16 -2.39 -6.42
N GLY A 198 -7.46 -2.71 -6.43
CA GLY A 198 -8.38 -2.45 -7.54
C GLY A 198 -8.48 -0.96 -7.87
N MET A 199 -8.66 -0.10 -6.84
CA MET A 199 -8.61 1.35 -6.97
C MET A 199 -7.28 1.82 -7.58
N THR A 200 -6.17 1.26 -7.10
CA THR A 200 -4.83 1.57 -7.62
C THR A 200 -4.67 1.13 -9.09
N LEU A 201 -5.11 -0.08 -9.44
CA LEU A 201 -5.02 -0.58 -10.81
C LEU A 201 -5.89 0.23 -11.78
N PHE A 202 -7.13 0.56 -11.39
CA PHE A 202 -8.00 1.43 -12.17
C PHE A 202 -7.32 2.79 -12.44
N GLU A 203 -6.77 3.41 -11.39
CA GLU A 203 -6.07 4.69 -11.52
C GLU A 203 -4.81 4.59 -12.39
N LEU A 204 -4.06 3.50 -12.32
CA LEU A 204 -2.91 3.25 -13.20
C LEU A 204 -3.29 3.18 -14.67
N LEU A 205 -4.41 2.55 -14.97
CA LEU A 205 -4.89 2.35 -16.34
C LEU A 205 -5.50 3.62 -16.93
N THR A 206 -6.24 4.38 -16.13
CA THR A 206 -7.09 5.49 -16.61
C THR A 206 -6.53 6.88 -16.27
N GLY A 207 -5.63 6.98 -15.29
CA GLY A 207 -5.17 8.24 -14.72
C GLY A 207 -6.19 8.88 -13.75
N GLN A 208 -7.30 8.21 -13.44
CA GLN A 208 -8.39 8.72 -12.61
C GLN A 208 -8.84 7.65 -11.61
N LEU A 209 -9.42 8.08 -10.50
CA LEU A 209 -10.08 7.17 -9.56
C LEU A 209 -11.48 6.79 -10.09
N PRO A 210 -11.99 5.57 -9.76
CA PRO A 210 -13.31 5.12 -10.23
C PRO A 210 -14.49 5.82 -9.55
N PHE A 211 -14.23 6.58 -8.49
CA PHE A 211 -15.23 7.42 -7.82
C PHE A 211 -14.85 8.89 -7.94
N PRO A 212 -15.85 9.80 -8.15
CA PRO A 212 -15.58 11.23 -8.24
C PRO A 212 -14.90 11.79 -6.99
N ALA A 213 -14.06 12.81 -7.17
CA ALA A 213 -13.44 13.51 -6.05
C ALA A 213 -14.47 14.18 -5.14
N GLY A 214 -14.19 14.25 -3.85
CA GLY A 214 -15.07 14.87 -2.85
C GLY A 214 -14.35 15.08 -1.51
N THR A 215 -15.09 15.56 -0.53
CA THR A 215 -14.62 15.55 0.86
C THR A 215 -14.43 14.12 1.35
N PRO A 216 -13.63 13.88 2.41
CA PRO A 216 -13.48 12.54 2.97
C PRO A 216 -14.80 11.83 3.27
N LEU A 217 -15.78 12.55 3.83
CA LEU A 217 -17.08 11.98 4.17
C LEU A 217 -17.89 11.61 2.93
N GLU A 218 -17.90 12.47 1.91
CA GLU A 218 -18.58 12.19 0.63
C GLU A 218 -17.93 10.99 -0.07
N THR A 219 -16.60 10.90 -0.07
CA THR A 219 -15.86 9.77 -0.66
C THR A 219 -16.23 8.46 0.04
N MET A 220 -16.22 8.42 1.36
CA MET A 220 -16.64 7.25 2.14
C MET A 220 -18.11 6.87 1.88
N GLN A 221 -18.99 7.85 1.74
CA GLN A 221 -20.39 7.61 1.40
C GLN A 221 -20.53 7.00 0.00
N ARG A 222 -19.82 7.53 -1.00
CA ARG A 222 -19.81 7.01 -2.37
C ARG A 222 -19.34 5.57 -2.42
N HIS A 223 -18.21 5.26 -1.78
CA HIS A 223 -17.72 3.87 -1.72
C HIS A 223 -18.76 2.89 -1.16
N ARG A 224 -19.62 3.33 -0.24
CA ARG A 224 -20.68 2.51 0.35
C ARG A 224 -21.91 2.36 -0.51
N THR A 225 -22.29 3.39 -1.27
CA THR A 225 -23.64 3.50 -1.85
C THR A 225 -23.67 3.61 -3.37
N GLU A 226 -22.56 4.04 -3.99
CA GLU A 226 -22.46 4.20 -5.44
C GLU A 226 -21.67 3.03 -6.05
N ASP A 227 -21.88 2.78 -7.32
CA ASP A 227 -21.05 1.87 -8.09
C ASP A 227 -19.85 2.62 -8.69
N PRO A 228 -18.69 1.99 -8.83
CA PRO A 228 -17.55 2.61 -9.48
C PRO A 228 -17.87 2.89 -10.95
N THR A 229 -17.25 3.92 -11.55
CA THR A 229 -17.30 4.11 -13.00
C THR A 229 -16.68 2.89 -13.69
N LEU A 230 -17.26 2.48 -14.82
CA LEU A 230 -16.77 1.31 -15.53
C LEU A 230 -15.39 1.57 -16.16
N LEU A 231 -14.53 0.58 -16.17
CA LEU A 231 -13.25 0.68 -16.86
C LEU A 231 -13.45 0.96 -18.36
N THR A 232 -14.51 0.43 -18.96
CA THR A 232 -14.86 0.63 -20.37
C THR A 232 -15.25 2.07 -20.71
N ASP A 233 -15.71 2.88 -19.75
CA ASP A 233 -16.00 4.29 -19.97
C ASP A 233 -14.73 5.10 -20.25
N HIS A 234 -13.59 4.64 -19.72
CA HIS A 234 -12.28 5.27 -19.89
C HIS A 234 -11.42 4.57 -20.93
N LEU A 235 -11.58 3.27 -21.07
CA LEU A 235 -10.82 2.40 -21.99
C LEU A 235 -11.80 1.50 -22.78
N PRO A 236 -12.50 2.03 -23.79
CA PRO A 236 -13.51 1.26 -24.54
C PRO A 236 -12.97 0.01 -25.24
N ALA A 237 -11.67 -0.02 -25.53
CA ALA A 237 -10.99 -1.16 -26.15
C ALA A 237 -10.34 -2.13 -25.11
N ALA A 238 -10.63 -1.96 -23.81
CA ALA A 238 -10.11 -2.87 -22.79
C ALA A 238 -10.64 -4.30 -23.02
N PRO A 239 -9.80 -5.34 -22.91
CA PRO A 239 -10.26 -6.73 -22.97
C PRO A 239 -11.29 -7.02 -21.89
N ALA A 240 -12.34 -7.79 -22.22
CA ALA A 240 -13.38 -8.16 -21.25
C ALA A 240 -12.81 -8.81 -19.99
N THR A 241 -11.78 -9.66 -20.13
CA THR A 241 -11.09 -10.29 -19.00
C THR A 241 -10.43 -9.29 -18.04
N LEU A 242 -9.92 -8.15 -18.55
CA LEU A 242 -9.37 -7.09 -17.71
C LEU A 242 -10.49 -6.32 -17.01
N THR A 243 -11.57 -6.02 -17.71
CA THR A 243 -12.73 -5.32 -17.14
C THR A 243 -13.33 -6.15 -16.00
N GLU A 244 -13.63 -7.42 -16.27
CA GLU A 244 -14.17 -8.36 -15.28
C GLU A 244 -13.25 -8.50 -14.05
N LEU A 245 -11.94 -8.51 -14.25
CA LEU A 245 -10.97 -8.57 -13.17
C LEU A 245 -11.05 -7.31 -12.29
N VAL A 246 -11.01 -6.12 -12.90
CA VAL A 246 -11.09 -4.84 -12.16
C VAL A 246 -12.43 -4.73 -11.44
N ASP A 247 -13.54 -5.08 -12.09
CA ASP A 247 -14.89 -5.07 -11.49
C ASP A 247 -14.97 -6.01 -10.29
N SER A 248 -14.39 -7.21 -10.40
CA SER A 248 -14.33 -8.15 -9.26
C SER A 248 -13.52 -7.62 -8.08
N MET A 249 -12.40 -6.93 -8.35
CA MET A 249 -11.60 -6.31 -7.28
C MET A 249 -12.35 -5.16 -6.59
N LEU A 250 -13.16 -4.41 -7.34
CA LEU A 250 -13.93 -3.26 -6.86
C LEU A 250 -15.33 -3.64 -6.36
N ALA A 251 -15.67 -4.93 -6.30
CA ALA A 251 -16.96 -5.38 -5.80
C ALA A 251 -17.25 -4.83 -4.39
N ARG A 252 -18.49 -4.38 -4.16
CA ARG A 252 -18.88 -3.78 -2.87
C ARG A 252 -18.86 -4.81 -1.74
N ASP A 253 -19.39 -6.02 -1.98
CA ASP A 253 -19.30 -7.13 -1.02
C ASP A 253 -17.87 -7.72 -1.05
N PRO A 254 -17.14 -7.77 0.08
CA PRO A 254 -15.83 -8.40 0.13
C PRO A 254 -15.84 -9.87 -0.37
N ASN A 255 -16.95 -10.60 -0.19
CA ASN A 255 -17.06 -12.00 -0.61
C ASN A 255 -17.02 -12.19 -2.14
N ASP A 256 -17.41 -11.17 -2.90
CA ASP A 256 -17.36 -11.20 -4.36
C ASP A 256 -15.95 -10.89 -4.91
N ARG A 257 -15.04 -10.40 -4.05
CA ARG A 257 -13.65 -10.13 -4.41
C ARG A 257 -12.81 -11.40 -4.36
N PRO A 258 -11.82 -11.55 -5.26
CA PRO A 258 -10.86 -12.65 -5.16
C PRO A 258 -10.01 -12.54 -3.88
N THR A 259 -9.51 -13.66 -3.39
CA THR A 259 -8.40 -13.63 -2.42
C THR A 259 -7.12 -13.18 -3.12
N ALA A 260 -6.11 -12.70 -2.37
CA ALA A 260 -4.84 -12.26 -2.95
C ALA A 260 -4.17 -13.38 -3.79
N ASN A 261 -4.22 -14.63 -3.33
CA ASN A 261 -3.68 -15.77 -4.09
C ASN A 261 -4.42 -15.99 -5.41
N LYS A 262 -5.76 -15.93 -5.41
CA LYS A 262 -6.57 -16.06 -6.63
C LYS A 262 -6.27 -14.91 -7.59
N LEU A 263 -6.19 -13.68 -7.08
CA LEU A 263 -5.88 -12.48 -7.85
C LEU A 263 -4.51 -12.58 -8.57
N VAL A 264 -3.48 -13.12 -7.91
CA VAL A 264 -2.17 -13.36 -8.54
C VAL A 264 -2.32 -14.22 -9.79
N HIS A 265 -3.08 -15.32 -9.73
CA HIS A 265 -3.30 -16.19 -10.89
C HIS A 265 -4.07 -15.49 -12.03
N GLU A 266 -5.09 -14.71 -11.69
CA GLU A 266 -5.88 -13.95 -12.67
C GLU A 266 -5.05 -12.85 -13.34
N LEU A 267 -4.19 -12.17 -12.59
CA LEU A 267 -3.26 -11.17 -13.13
C LEU A 267 -2.21 -11.79 -14.06
N ILE A 268 -1.67 -12.97 -13.73
CA ILE A 268 -0.76 -13.72 -14.63
C ILE A 268 -1.47 -14.03 -15.96
N GLY A 269 -2.71 -14.51 -15.91
CA GLY A 269 -3.51 -14.78 -17.10
C GLY A 269 -3.69 -13.53 -17.97
N SER A 270 -4.01 -12.39 -17.35
CA SER A 270 -4.18 -11.10 -18.02
C SER A 270 -2.88 -10.55 -18.61
N GLU A 271 -1.73 -10.71 -17.92
CA GLU A 271 -0.41 -10.36 -18.46
C GLU A 271 -0.08 -11.18 -19.71
N ILE A 272 -0.29 -12.50 -19.69
CA ILE A 272 -0.04 -13.39 -20.84
C ILE A 272 -0.93 -12.98 -22.03
N ALA A 273 -2.21 -12.71 -21.81
CA ALA A 273 -3.14 -12.28 -22.85
C ALA A 273 -2.68 -10.93 -23.47
N SER A 274 -2.20 -9.99 -22.66
CA SER A 274 -1.70 -8.69 -23.14
C SER A 274 -0.47 -8.78 -24.01
N LEU A 275 0.40 -9.77 -23.78
CA LEU A 275 1.58 -10.03 -24.61
C LEU A 275 1.21 -10.64 -25.98
N GLY A 276 0.15 -11.45 -26.03
CA GLY A 276 -0.37 -12.03 -27.27
C GLY A 276 -0.92 -10.98 -28.24
N GLN A 277 -1.59 -9.94 -27.72
CA GLN A 277 -2.14 -8.85 -28.53
C GLN A 277 -1.06 -7.99 -29.20
N ARG A 278 0.11 -7.79 -28.56
CA ARG A 278 1.26 -7.04 -29.16
C ARG A 278 1.92 -7.74 -30.34
N ARG A 279 1.73 -9.06 -30.51
CA ARG A 279 2.28 -9.84 -31.63
C ARG A 279 1.36 -9.89 -32.83
N ALA A 280 0.09 -9.51 -32.65
CA ALA A 280 -0.93 -9.56 -33.70
C ALA A 280 -1.24 -8.16 -34.31
N ALA A 281 -0.68 -7.09 -33.77
CA ALA A 281 -0.74 -5.73 -34.29
C ALA A 281 0.60 -5.32 -34.92
#